data_bee8e9f1164768dbd29bc273300a2f99
#
_entry.id   bee8e9f1164768dbd29bc273300a2f99
#
_cell.length_a   1.000
_cell.length_b   1.000
_cell.length_c   1.000
_cell.angle_alpha   90.00
_cell.angle_beta   90.00
_cell.angle_gamma   90.00
#
_symmetry.space_group_name_H-M   'P 1'
#
loop_
_entity.id
_entity.type
_entity.pdbx_description
1 polymer ?
#
loop_
_entity_poly.entity_id
_entity_poly.type
_entity_poly.pdbx_seq_one_letter_code
_entity_poly.pdbx_strand_id
1 'polypeptide(L)'
;MFRNTMPRYEVLSADAMAQLDKGWRRLVTEIGVEFMSEKALELFRSAGQKVEENTVFLDPDFVLEQVAKAPREFDVQARNPAHNIHIGGDSMAFGSVYGPPFVREGEVRRDATMDDFRRFTMLSQSFDVLDSAGGVICEPNDTPLDSRHLDMTLALMTLTDKVYMGNVVSGVNARDTIAMGEILFGGRAAIEETPVSISLINCNSPLRWDDRMLDALFEYAAAGQPCVLTPFLLMGAMSPVTIPAALVQQIAEALSGIALAQLIRPGCPVIFGSFLSNIDMQSGSPTFGTPESGLGLLCTGQIARHFGLPFRSGGALTSSQVPDAQAGYEALMTMLPTFLAGANWVMHSAGWLEGGLVAGFEKFIVDVEILQMLQAEFTPLEIDEASLAFDAHQEVGHGGHFLGAMHTMERFRTCFYRPMLSSSENYERWMRNGGVDAAGRAKKIYQQRLEEYEQPTLDDAVRQELEEYVVRRRAELGD
;
A
#
# COMPACT_ATOMS: atom_id res chain seq x y z
N MET A 1 7.68 11.77 -0.01
CA MET A 1 8.13 10.37 0.22
C MET A 1 9.05 10.30 1.43
N PHE A 2 8.85 9.37 2.33
CA PHE A 2 9.62 9.20 3.56
C PHE A 2 10.84 8.27 3.33
N ARG A 3 11.97 8.59 3.99
CA ARG A 3 13.16 7.74 4.03
C ARG A 3 13.39 7.23 5.44
N ASN A 4 13.26 5.93 5.61
CA ASN A 4 13.49 5.26 6.89
C ASN A 4 14.91 4.69 6.92
N THR A 5 15.83 5.43 7.54
CA THR A 5 17.24 5.01 7.70
C THR A 5 17.49 4.29 9.04
N MET A 6 16.46 4.08 9.85
CA MET A 6 16.59 3.32 11.11
C MET A 6 16.95 1.86 10.82
N PRO A 7 17.69 1.20 11.71
CA PRO A 7 17.99 -0.23 11.61
C PRO A 7 16.72 -1.06 11.48
N ARG A 8 16.71 -2.03 10.57
CA ARG A 8 15.58 -2.96 10.40
C ARG A 8 15.52 -3.92 11.58
N TYR A 9 14.31 -4.18 12.06
CA TYR A 9 14.10 -5.17 13.10
C TYR A 9 13.96 -6.56 12.50
N GLU A 10 15.01 -7.38 12.66
CA GLU A 10 15.08 -8.74 12.12
C GLU A 10 14.80 -9.78 13.20
N VAL A 11 13.89 -10.71 12.92
CA VAL A 11 13.38 -11.70 13.88
C VAL A 11 13.73 -13.14 13.51
N LEU A 12 14.09 -13.40 12.24
CA LEU A 12 14.44 -14.73 11.75
C LEU A 12 15.96 -14.95 11.88
N SER A 13 16.35 -16.02 12.57
CA SER A 13 17.74 -16.48 12.57
C SER A 13 18.14 -17.04 11.20
N ALA A 14 19.44 -17.21 10.95
CA ALA A 14 19.93 -17.85 9.73
C ALA A 14 19.36 -19.27 9.57
N ASP A 15 19.24 -20.04 10.64
CA ASP A 15 18.66 -21.39 10.61
C ASP A 15 17.16 -21.35 10.28
N ALA A 16 16.42 -20.40 10.84
CA ALA A 16 14.99 -20.20 10.52
C ALA A 16 14.81 -19.84 9.04
N MET A 17 15.63 -18.94 8.51
CA MET A 17 15.60 -18.56 7.10
C MET A 17 15.92 -19.77 6.19
N ALA A 18 16.92 -20.59 6.55
CA ALA A 18 17.23 -21.81 5.81
C ALA A 18 16.09 -22.84 5.81
N GLN A 19 15.33 -22.94 6.92
CA GLN A 19 14.15 -23.82 6.96
C GLN A 19 13.02 -23.29 6.07
N LEU A 20 12.77 -21.98 6.06
CA LEU A 20 11.80 -21.37 5.15
C LEU A 20 12.20 -21.56 3.69
N ASP A 21 13.50 -21.39 3.37
CA ASP A 21 14.03 -21.63 2.02
C ASP A 21 13.80 -23.08 1.59
N LYS A 22 14.11 -24.04 2.44
CA LYS A 22 13.83 -25.45 2.18
C LYS A 22 12.32 -25.71 1.98
N GLY A 23 11.48 -25.03 2.75
CA GLY A 23 10.03 -25.20 2.72
C GLY A 23 9.41 -24.77 1.40
N TRP A 24 9.68 -23.53 0.94
CA TRP A 24 9.11 -23.05 -0.30
C TRP A 24 9.61 -23.81 -1.53
N ARG A 25 10.88 -24.20 -1.55
CA ARG A 25 11.46 -25.04 -2.61
C ARG A 25 10.69 -26.36 -2.76
N ARG A 26 10.37 -27.01 -1.64
CA ARG A 26 9.55 -28.21 -1.63
C ARG A 26 8.13 -27.96 -2.14
N LEU A 27 7.49 -26.84 -1.75
CA LEU A 27 6.14 -26.54 -2.24
C LEU A 27 6.12 -26.44 -3.76
N VAL A 28 7.01 -25.69 -4.36
CA VAL A 28 6.99 -25.47 -5.81
C VAL A 28 7.43 -26.69 -6.62
N THR A 29 8.21 -27.62 -6.01
CA THR A 29 8.66 -28.84 -6.70
C THR A 29 7.75 -30.06 -6.48
N GLU A 30 7.22 -30.23 -5.25
CA GLU A 30 6.46 -31.45 -4.88
C GLU A 30 4.96 -31.27 -5.05
N ILE A 31 4.43 -30.07 -4.81
CA ILE A 31 2.99 -29.74 -4.92
C ILE A 31 2.73 -28.92 -6.18
N GLY A 32 3.60 -27.98 -6.54
CA GLY A 32 3.45 -27.07 -7.66
C GLY A 32 2.53 -25.89 -7.36
N VAL A 33 2.32 -25.04 -8.36
CA VAL A 33 1.44 -23.86 -8.32
C VAL A 33 0.53 -23.89 -9.54
N GLU A 34 -0.77 -23.69 -9.35
CA GLU A 34 -1.73 -23.62 -10.45
C GLU A 34 -1.74 -22.25 -11.12
N PHE A 35 -1.72 -22.24 -12.46
CA PHE A 35 -1.89 -21.05 -13.28
C PHE A 35 -3.07 -21.25 -14.23
N MET A 36 -4.15 -20.50 -14.05
CA MET A 36 -5.40 -20.64 -14.81
C MET A 36 -5.36 -19.86 -16.14
N SER A 37 -4.21 -19.87 -16.82
CA SER A 37 -4.00 -19.18 -18.09
C SER A 37 -3.08 -20.00 -18.98
N GLU A 38 -3.58 -20.42 -20.15
CA GLU A 38 -2.77 -21.17 -21.12
C GLU A 38 -1.53 -20.40 -21.58
N LYS A 39 -1.61 -19.06 -21.68
CA LYS A 39 -0.44 -18.23 -21.99
C LYS A 39 0.65 -18.37 -20.94
N ALA A 40 0.30 -18.41 -19.65
CA ALA A 40 1.24 -18.62 -18.56
C ALA A 40 1.85 -20.01 -18.60
N LEU A 41 1.03 -21.06 -18.80
CA LEU A 41 1.47 -22.45 -18.91
C LEU A 41 2.44 -22.63 -20.07
N GLU A 42 2.18 -21.99 -21.22
CA GLU A 42 3.06 -22.07 -22.39
C GLU A 42 4.42 -21.39 -22.14
N LEU A 43 4.45 -20.27 -21.46
CA LEU A 43 5.71 -19.64 -21.05
C LEU A 43 6.54 -20.55 -20.14
N PHE A 44 5.92 -21.18 -19.16
CA PHE A 44 6.63 -22.11 -18.27
C PHE A 44 7.09 -23.38 -19.00
N ARG A 45 6.27 -23.96 -19.89
CA ARG A 45 6.70 -25.09 -20.73
C ARG A 45 7.90 -24.73 -21.63
N SER A 46 7.82 -23.55 -22.26
CA SER A 46 8.89 -23.05 -23.11
C SER A 46 10.18 -22.76 -22.33
N ALA A 47 10.07 -22.43 -21.05
CA ALA A 47 11.17 -22.27 -20.12
C ALA A 47 11.66 -23.60 -19.51
N GLY A 48 11.14 -24.75 -19.98
CA GLY A 48 11.57 -26.09 -19.55
C GLY A 48 10.99 -26.56 -18.22
N GLN A 49 9.96 -25.89 -17.70
CA GLN A 49 9.31 -26.30 -16.47
C GLN A 49 8.29 -27.41 -16.72
N LYS A 50 8.14 -28.32 -15.76
CA LYS A 50 7.14 -29.39 -15.83
C LYS A 50 5.75 -28.82 -15.61
N VAL A 51 4.83 -29.06 -16.55
CA VAL A 51 3.42 -28.63 -16.47
C VAL A 51 2.50 -29.86 -16.62
N GLU A 52 1.67 -30.08 -15.63
CA GLU A 52 0.61 -31.11 -15.63
C GLU A 52 -0.73 -30.43 -15.48
N GLU A 53 -1.59 -30.49 -16.48
CA GLU A 53 -2.83 -29.71 -16.56
C GLU A 53 -2.55 -28.22 -16.34
N ASN A 54 -3.10 -27.62 -15.27
CA ASN A 54 -2.88 -26.24 -14.88
C ASN A 54 -1.76 -26.06 -13.82
N THR A 55 -1.17 -27.16 -13.35
CA THR A 55 -0.15 -27.14 -12.29
C THR A 55 1.25 -27.07 -12.90
N VAL A 56 2.01 -26.08 -12.48
CA VAL A 56 3.42 -25.90 -12.83
C VAL A 56 4.29 -26.35 -11.66
N PHE A 57 5.13 -27.34 -11.90
CA PHE A 57 6.18 -27.79 -10.97
C PHE A 57 7.46 -27.04 -11.31
N LEU A 58 7.84 -26.12 -10.45
CA LEU A 58 8.97 -25.21 -10.73
C LEU A 58 10.30 -25.74 -10.16
N ASP A 59 11.35 -25.64 -10.96
CA ASP A 59 12.71 -25.76 -10.46
C ASP A 59 13.04 -24.50 -9.61
N PRO A 60 13.39 -24.65 -8.33
CA PRO A 60 13.70 -23.51 -7.48
C PRO A 60 14.87 -22.65 -7.97
N ASP A 61 15.87 -23.24 -8.61
CA ASP A 61 17.00 -22.49 -9.12
C ASP A 61 16.61 -21.66 -10.36
N PHE A 62 15.73 -22.20 -11.21
CA PHE A 62 15.08 -21.44 -12.28
C PHE A 62 14.26 -20.25 -11.70
N VAL A 63 13.46 -20.47 -10.65
CA VAL A 63 12.71 -19.39 -10.01
C VAL A 63 13.64 -18.27 -9.54
N LEU A 64 14.73 -18.62 -8.85
CA LEU A 64 15.72 -17.65 -8.37
C LEU A 64 16.44 -16.92 -9.50
N GLU A 65 16.72 -17.62 -10.61
CA GLU A 65 17.28 -16.98 -11.82
C GLU A 65 16.31 -15.92 -12.38
N GLN A 66 15.00 -16.23 -12.46
CA GLN A 66 14.03 -15.25 -12.90
C GLN A 66 13.93 -14.08 -11.91
N VAL A 67 13.81 -14.33 -10.61
CA VAL A 67 13.76 -13.32 -9.56
C VAL A 67 14.95 -12.35 -9.63
N ALA A 68 16.13 -12.87 -9.91
CA ALA A 68 17.36 -12.06 -10.01
C ALA A 68 17.37 -11.07 -11.18
N LYS A 69 16.45 -11.18 -12.16
CA LYS A 69 16.28 -10.23 -13.26
C LYS A 69 15.52 -8.97 -12.86
N ALA A 70 14.73 -9.06 -11.76
CA ALA A 70 13.95 -7.92 -11.28
C ALA A 70 14.87 -6.82 -10.71
N PRO A 71 14.60 -5.53 -10.99
CA PRO A 71 15.34 -4.44 -10.38
C PRO A 71 15.08 -4.39 -8.87
N ARG A 72 16.15 -4.16 -8.10
CA ARG A 72 16.04 -4.04 -6.64
C ARG A 72 15.36 -2.76 -6.18
N GLU A 73 15.41 -1.76 -7.02
CA GLU A 73 14.85 -0.43 -6.79
C GLU A 73 14.51 0.22 -8.14
N PHE A 74 13.48 1.03 -8.17
CA PHE A 74 13.01 1.72 -9.36
C PHE A 74 12.17 2.94 -8.99
N ASP A 75 12.04 3.87 -9.93
CA ASP A 75 11.19 5.06 -9.79
C ASP A 75 9.83 4.85 -10.44
N VAL A 76 8.79 5.51 -9.91
CA VAL A 76 7.47 5.62 -10.52
C VAL A 76 7.15 7.09 -10.66
N GLN A 77 6.89 7.52 -11.89
CA GLN A 77 6.63 8.90 -12.23
C GLN A 77 5.20 9.29 -11.88
N ALA A 78 5.05 10.38 -11.15
CA ALA A 78 3.79 11.07 -10.94
C ALA A 78 3.58 12.15 -12.02
N ARG A 79 2.33 12.63 -12.15
CA ARG A 79 2.02 13.75 -13.04
C ARG A 79 2.76 15.04 -12.64
N ASN A 80 2.93 15.25 -11.35
CA ASN A 80 3.81 16.27 -10.79
C ASN A 80 5.14 15.62 -10.39
N PRO A 81 6.28 16.00 -11.00
CA PRO A 81 7.58 15.40 -10.66
C PRO A 81 7.97 15.52 -9.19
N ALA A 82 7.43 16.48 -8.44
CA ALA A 82 7.65 16.60 -7.00
C ALA A 82 7.03 15.43 -6.21
N HIS A 83 6.06 14.72 -6.80
CA HIS A 83 5.39 13.57 -6.22
C HIS A 83 5.86 12.22 -6.81
N ASN A 84 6.95 12.22 -7.58
CA ASN A 84 7.58 10.96 -7.98
C ASN A 84 7.95 10.15 -6.75
N ILE A 85 7.81 8.83 -6.84
CA ILE A 85 8.19 7.93 -5.76
C ILE A 85 9.32 7.01 -6.20
N HIS A 86 10.16 6.66 -5.23
CA HIS A 86 11.20 5.67 -5.37
C HIS A 86 10.80 4.42 -4.57
N ILE A 87 10.86 3.26 -5.18
CA ILE A 87 10.54 1.96 -4.56
C ILE A 87 11.83 1.17 -4.40
N GLY A 88 12.20 0.85 -3.18
CA GLY A 88 13.40 0.10 -2.83
C GLY A 88 14.26 0.79 -1.77
N GLY A 89 15.36 0.16 -1.35
CA GLY A 89 16.28 0.70 -0.36
C GLY A 89 15.60 1.15 0.94
N ASP A 90 15.89 2.37 1.35
CA ASP A 90 15.32 2.99 2.56
C ASP A 90 14.01 3.76 2.31
N SER A 91 13.54 3.82 1.08
CA SER A 91 12.33 4.57 0.72
C SER A 91 11.07 3.86 1.15
N MET A 92 10.13 4.59 1.72
CA MET A 92 8.78 4.15 2.05
C MET A 92 7.76 5.09 1.40
N ALA A 93 6.88 4.54 0.59
CA ALA A 93 5.78 5.26 -0.05
C ALA A 93 4.43 4.74 0.45
N PHE A 94 3.48 5.64 0.70
CA PHE A 94 2.22 5.35 1.38
C PHE A 94 1.03 5.64 0.48
N GLY A 95 0.15 4.63 0.32
CA GLY A 95 -1.12 4.75 -0.40
C GLY A 95 -2.32 4.62 0.53
N SER A 96 -3.46 5.22 0.14
CA SER A 96 -4.71 5.17 0.88
C SER A 96 -5.32 3.76 0.93
N VAL A 97 -6.52 3.62 1.50
CA VAL A 97 -7.32 2.38 1.53
C VAL A 97 -7.58 1.86 0.11
N TYR A 98 -7.78 0.55 -0.03
CA TYR A 98 -8.01 -0.11 -1.33
C TYR A 98 -9.08 -1.21 -1.19
N GLY A 99 -10.11 -1.16 -2.03
CA GLY A 99 -11.08 -2.22 -2.29
C GLY A 99 -12.41 -2.24 -1.53
N PRO A 100 -12.69 -1.39 -0.51
CA PRO A 100 -13.94 -1.47 0.22
C PRO A 100 -15.17 -1.19 -0.64
N PRO A 101 -16.21 -2.04 -0.59
CA PRO A 101 -17.48 -1.78 -1.27
C PRO A 101 -18.42 -0.82 -0.51
N PHE A 102 -18.09 -0.54 0.76
CA PHE A 102 -18.90 0.33 1.62
C PHE A 102 -18.08 1.51 2.13
N VAL A 103 -18.80 2.56 2.53
CA VAL A 103 -18.27 3.78 3.13
C VAL A 103 -18.94 4.04 4.47
N ARG A 104 -18.15 4.54 5.44
CA ARG A 104 -18.65 5.05 6.70
C ARG A 104 -18.37 6.54 6.82
N GLU A 105 -19.43 7.29 7.13
CA GLU A 105 -19.37 8.72 7.43
C GLU A 105 -20.20 8.98 8.70
N GLY A 106 -19.54 9.32 9.80
CA GLY A 106 -20.18 9.40 11.11
C GLY A 106 -20.75 8.04 11.54
N GLU A 107 -22.04 8.03 11.84
CA GLU A 107 -22.78 6.82 12.25
C GLU A 107 -23.31 6.00 11.05
N VAL A 108 -23.26 6.54 9.85
CA VAL A 108 -23.88 5.94 8.67
C VAL A 108 -22.86 5.06 7.94
N ARG A 109 -23.20 3.78 7.78
CA ARG A 109 -22.56 2.82 6.88
C ARG A 109 -23.46 2.61 5.66
N ARG A 110 -22.93 2.77 4.47
CA ARG A 110 -23.69 2.66 3.22
C ARG A 110 -22.82 2.17 2.07
N ASP A 111 -23.43 1.81 0.97
CA ASP A 111 -22.72 1.52 -0.27
C ASP A 111 -21.85 2.72 -0.68
N ALA A 112 -20.67 2.43 -1.22
CA ALA A 112 -19.79 3.43 -1.77
C ALA A 112 -20.33 4.00 -3.08
N THR A 113 -20.11 5.29 -3.32
CA THR A 113 -20.50 6.01 -4.54
C THR A 113 -19.28 6.58 -5.25
N MET A 114 -19.47 7.00 -6.50
CA MET A 114 -18.39 7.68 -7.26
C MET A 114 -18.05 9.05 -6.62
N ASP A 115 -18.99 9.68 -5.93
CA ASP A 115 -18.71 10.88 -5.14
C ASP A 115 -17.76 10.60 -3.98
N ASP A 116 -17.99 9.50 -3.25
CA ASP A 116 -17.07 9.07 -2.17
C ASP A 116 -15.67 8.79 -2.70
N PHE A 117 -15.58 8.11 -3.85
CA PHE A 117 -14.30 7.85 -4.50
C PHE A 117 -13.53 9.14 -4.80
N ARG A 118 -14.23 10.16 -5.36
CA ARG A 118 -13.64 11.47 -5.62
C ARG A 118 -13.23 12.17 -4.32
N ARG A 119 -14.06 12.16 -3.29
CA ARG A 119 -13.76 12.77 -1.98
C ARG A 119 -12.52 12.14 -1.32
N PHE A 120 -12.40 10.81 -1.33
CA PHE A 120 -11.18 10.15 -0.83
C PHE A 120 -9.95 10.45 -1.69
N THR A 121 -10.08 10.58 -3.00
CA THR A 121 -8.99 11.01 -3.88
C THR A 121 -8.53 12.43 -3.53
N MET A 122 -9.46 13.36 -3.31
CA MET A 122 -9.17 14.73 -2.87
C MET A 122 -8.49 14.77 -1.50
N LEU A 123 -8.94 13.94 -0.55
CA LEU A 123 -8.29 13.81 0.76
C LEU A 123 -6.86 13.26 0.61
N SER A 124 -6.65 12.26 -0.22
CA SER A 124 -5.31 11.70 -0.46
C SER A 124 -4.35 12.74 -1.08
N GLN A 125 -4.86 13.62 -1.94
CA GLN A 125 -4.10 14.77 -2.46
C GLN A 125 -3.75 15.78 -1.36
N SER A 126 -4.64 15.99 -0.40
CA SER A 126 -4.54 17.05 0.61
C SER A 126 -3.55 16.75 1.76
N PHE A 127 -2.95 15.55 1.80
CA PHE A 127 -2.01 15.15 2.84
C PHE A 127 -0.66 14.69 2.26
N ASP A 128 0.40 15.42 2.55
CA ASP A 128 1.76 15.17 2.04
C ASP A 128 2.35 13.83 2.52
N VAL A 129 1.84 13.27 3.62
CA VAL A 129 2.29 11.98 4.15
C VAL A 129 1.78 10.78 3.34
N LEU A 130 0.83 10.99 2.43
CA LEU A 130 0.39 10.01 1.45
C LEU A 130 1.06 10.33 0.11
N ASP A 131 1.82 9.41 -0.41
CA ASP A 131 2.56 9.55 -1.67
C ASP A 131 1.73 9.13 -2.89
N SER A 132 0.63 8.42 -2.65
CA SER A 132 -0.30 7.94 -3.68
C SER A 132 -1.74 8.06 -3.21
N ALA A 133 -2.62 8.44 -4.13
CA ALA A 133 -4.06 8.36 -3.88
C ALA A 133 -4.56 6.90 -3.78
N GLY A 134 -3.76 5.94 -4.23
CA GLY A 134 -4.15 4.54 -4.34
C GLY A 134 -4.73 4.22 -5.72
N GLY A 135 -5.59 3.21 -5.78
CA GLY A 135 -6.26 2.76 -7.00
C GLY A 135 -7.76 2.66 -6.80
N VAL A 136 -8.26 1.47 -6.46
CA VAL A 136 -9.67 1.26 -6.09
C VAL A 136 -9.86 1.69 -4.63
N ILE A 137 -9.91 2.99 -4.35
CA ILE A 137 -10.00 3.53 -2.98
C ILE A 137 -11.28 3.04 -2.30
N CYS A 138 -12.39 3.03 -3.02
CA CYS A 138 -13.62 2.30 -2.70
C CYS A 138 -14.26 1.84 -4.00
N GLU A 139 -15.18 0.89 -3.94
CA GLU A 139 -15.89 0.40 -5.14
C GLU A 139 -17.22 1.13 -5.31
N PRO A 140 -17.34 2.08 -6.26
CA PRO A 140 -18.61 2.75 -6.52
C PRO A 140 -19.70 1.78 -6.96
N ASN A 141 -20.85 1.79 -6.28
CA ASN A 141 -22.01 0.95 -6.60
C ASN A 141 -23.09 1.68 -7.39
N ASP A 142 -22.91 2.97 -7.62
CA ASP A 142 -23.80 3.86 -8.40
C ASP A 142 -23.33 4.05 -9.85
N THR A 143 -22.31 3.33 -10.29
CA THR A 143 -21.78 3.35 -11.66
C THR A 143 -21.83 1.96 -12.29
N PRO A 144 -22.01 1.84 -13.62
CA PRO A 144 -22.03 0.55 -14.30
C PRO A 144 -20.75 -0.26 -14.07
N LEU A 145 -20.91 -1.54 -13.74
CA LEU A 145 -19.81 -2.42 -13.34
C LEU A 145 -18.72 -2.54 -14.41
N ASP A 146 -19.15 -2.63 -15.67
CA ASP A 146 -18.26 -2.93 -16.79
C ASP A 146 -17.41 -1.71 -17.20
N SER A 147 -17.86 -0.48 -16.90
CA SER A 147 -17.17 0.75 -17.28
C SER A 147 -16.70 1.62 -16.11
N ARG A 148 -17.08 1.32 -14.86
CA ARG A 148 -16.75 2.15 -13.69
C ARG A 148 -15.24 2.39 -13.52
N HIS A 149 -14.39 1.45 -13.96
CA HIS A 149 -12.93 1.60 -13.90
C HIS A 149 -12.42 2.80 -14.69
N LEU A 150 -13.13 3.20 -15.77
CA LEU A 150 -12.80 4.38 -16.57
C LEU A 150 -12.99 5.67 -15.75
N ASP A 151 -14.13 5.81 -15.06
CA ASP A 151 -14.40 6.97 -14.21
C ASP A 151 -13.45 7.05 -13.01
N MET A 152 -13.16 5.90 -12.39
CA MET A 152 -12.23 5.81 -11.28
C MET A 152 -10.82 6.24 -11.71
N THR A 153 -10.35 5.72 -12.85
CA THR A 153 -9.04 6.06 -13.41
C THR A 153 -8.96 7.55 -13.81
N LEU A 154 -10.01 8.08 -14.46
CA LEU A 154 -10.10 9.50 -14.79
C LEU A 154 -10.06 10.38 -13.54
N ALA A 155 -10.78 10.01 -12.47
CA ALA A 155 -10.75 10.73 -11.20
C ALA A 155 -9.35 10.74 -10.58
N LEU A 156 -8.64 9.60 -10.55
CA LEU A 156 -7.26 9.53 -10.08
C LEU A 156 -6.33 10.41 -10.93
N MET A 157 -6.49 10.43 -12.23
CA MET A 157 -5.63 11.20 -13.12
C MET A 157 -5.91 12.71 -13.13
N THR A 158 -7.11 13.13 -12.71
CA THR A 158 -7.51 14.55 -12.77
C THR A 158 -7.56 15.22 -11.40
N LEU A 159 -7.98 14.50 -10.32
CA LEU A 159 -8.13 15.05 -8.98
C LEU A 159 -6.86 14.95 -8.14
N THR A 160 -5.86 14.22 -8.58
CA THR A 160 -4.54 14.17 -7.92
C THR A 160 -3.42 14.29 -8.96
N ASP A 161 -2.26 14.77 -8.55
CA ASP A 161 -1.04 14.79 -9.33
C ASP A 161 0.04 13.83 -8.78
N LYS A 162 -0.37 12.98 -7.81
CA LYS A 162 0.44 11.92 -7.21
C LYS A 162 0.42 10.65 -8.07
N VAL A 163 1.27 9.68 -7.71
CA VAL A 163 1.25 8.33 -8.31
C VAL A 163 -0.11 7.66 -8.05
N TYR A 164 -0.61 6.93 -9.02
CA TYR A 164 -1.84 6.15 -8.91
C TYR A 164 -1.59 4.65 -9.12
N MET A 165 -2.53 3.83 -8.67
CA MET A 165 -2.51 2.40 -8.92
C MET A 165 -3.43 2.05 -10.07
N GLY A 166 -3.00 1.08 -10.88
CA GLY A 166 -3.77 0.58 -12.01
C GLY A 166 -4.90 -0.36 -11.60
N ASN A 167 -5.93 -0.42 -12.42
CA ASN A 167 -7.06 -1.32 -12.25
C ASN A 167 -6.68 -2.74 -12.69
N VAL A 168 -7.04 -3.76 -11.90
CA VAL A 168 -6.57 -5.15 -12.09
C VAL A 168 -7.71 -6.17 -12.16
N VAL A 169 -8.97 -5.72 -12.18
CA VAL A 169 -10.14 -6.61 -12.16
C VAL A 169 -10.18 -7.54 -13.38
N SER A 170 -9.64 -7.08 -14.52
CA SER A 170 -9.50 -7.86 -15.75
C SER A 170 -8.38 -7.30 -16.63
N GLY A 171 -7.97 -8.06 -17.65
CA GLY A 171 -7.07 -7.57 -18.69
C GLY A 171 -7.62 -6.36 -19.46
N VAL A 172 -8.95 -6.24 -19.61
CA VAL A 172 -9.60 -5.06 -20.22
C VAL A 172 -9.33 -3.83 -19.38
N ASN A 173 -9.60 -3.89 -18.08
CA ASN A 173 -9.38 -2.76 -17.16
C ASN A 173 -7.90 -2.36 -17.09
N ALA A 174 -6.99 -3.33 -17.15
CA ALA A 174 -5.56 -3.08 -17.21
C ALA A 174 -5.16 -2.34 -18.48
N ARG A 175 -5.63 -2.79 -19.65
CA ARG A 175 -5.38 -2.11 -20.95
C ARG A 175 -5.91 -0.68 -20.95
N ASP A 176 -7.13 -0.47 -20.46
CA ASP A 176 -7.72 0.88 -20.40
C ASP A 176 -6.91 1.80 -19.47
N THR A 177 -6.46 1.30 -18.31
CA THR A 177 -5.58 2.07 -17.42
C THR A 177 -4.27 2.45 -18.11
N ILE A 178 -3.64 1.50 -18.82
CA ILE A 178 -2.40 1.73 -19.55
C ILE A 178 -2.61 2.76 -20.66
N ALA A 179 -3.68 2.62 -21.48
CA ALA A 179 -4.00 3.54 -22.56
C ALA A 179 -4.26 4.97 -22.04
N MET A 180 -4.96 5.12 -20.92
CA MET A 180 -5.15 6.42 -20.28
C MET A 180 -3.82 6.96 -19.72
N GLY A 181 -2.94 6.09 -19.21
CA GLY A 181 -1.57 6.46 -18.84
C GLY A 181 -0.73 6.95 -20.03
N GLU A 182 -0.86 6.30 -21.19
CA GLU A 182 -0.20 6.74 -22.42
C GLU A 182 -0.65 8.15 -22.83
N ILE A 183 -1.93 8.45 -22.74
CA ILE A 183 -2.48 9.80 -22.99
C ILE A 183 -1.87 10.80 -21.99
N LEU A 184 -1.88 10.47 -20.71
CA LEU A 184 -1.45 11.38 -19.63
C LEU A 184 0.04 11.71 -19.70
N PHE A 185 0.90 10.74 -20.10
CA PHE A 185 2.36 10.85 -20.05
C PHE A 185 3.02 10.94 -21.43
N GLY A 186 2.25 11.09 -22.52
CA GLY A 186 2.79 11.36 -23.87
C GLY A 186 3.16 10.13 -24.69
N GLY A 187 2.57 8.98 -24.38
CA GLY A 187 2.62 7.78 -25.21
C GLY A 187 3.33 6.58 -24.60
N ARG A 188 3.24 5.45 -25.29
CA ARG A 188 3.77 4.15 -24.86
C ARG A 188 5.25 4.19 -24.48
N ALA A 189 6.08 4.82 -25.31
CA ALA A 189 7.51 4.89 -25.08
C ALA A 189 7.86 5.60 -23.75
N ALA A 190 7.13 6.66 -23.41
CA ALA A 190 7.36 7.40 -22.17
C ALA A 190 7.06 6.56 -20.93
N ILE A 191 5.94 5.84 -20.92
CA ILE A 191 5.57 4.99 -19.77
C ILE A 191 6.42 3.70 -19.66
N GLU A 192 7.05 3.27 -20.76
CA GLU A 192 8.00 2.15 -20.73
C GLU A 192 9.41 2.56 -20.29
N GLU A 193 9.78 3.82 -20.52
CA GLU A 193 11.05 4.38 -20.02
C GLU A 193 11.02 4.59 -18.51
N THR A 194 9.91 5.16 -17.99
CA THR A 194 9.70 5.32 -16.56
C THR A 194 8.26 4.92 -16.22
N PRO A 195 8.06 3.92 -15.35
CA PRO A 195 6.73 3.51 -14.92
C PRO A 195 5.90 4.67 -14.34
N VAL A 196 4.58 4.61 -14.55
CA VAL A 196 3.64 5.67 -14.15
C VAL A 196 2.53 5.17 -13.23
N SER A 197 2.39 3.85 -13.10
CA SER A 197 1.38 3.23 -12.24
C SER A 197 1.91 1.96 -11.58
N ILE A 198 1.32 1.58 -10.44
CA ILE A 198 1.62 0.32 -9.74
C ILE A 198 0.37 -0.56 -9.81
N SER A 199 0.52 -1.85 -10.08
CA SER A 199 -0.59 -2.80 -10.12
C SER A 199 -0.52 -3.80 -8.96
N LEU A 200 -1.67 -4.12 -8.34
CA LEU A 200 -1.79 -5.13 -7.29
C LEU A 200 -2.31 -6.44 -7.86
N ILE A 201 -1.44 -7.40 -8.07
CA ILE A 201 -1.80 -8.72 -8.59
C ILE A 201 -1.89 -9.72 -7.44
N ASN A 202 -3.10 -10.12 -7.09
CA ASN A 202 -3.36 -11.04 -5.99
C ASN A 202 -3.28 -12.51 -6.43
N CYS A 203 -2.65 -13.34 -5.61
CA CYS A 203 -2.73 -14.79 -5.71
C CYS A 203 -4.04 -15.28 -5.06
N ASN A 204 -4.69 -16.27 -5.67
CA ASN A 204 -5.85 -16.96 -5.09
C ASN A 204 -5.34 -18.10 -4.21
N SER A 205 -4.87 -17.75 -3.04
CA SER A 205 -4.31 -18.69 -2.08
C SER A 205 -5.34 -19.74 -1.65
N PRO A 206 -4.95 -21.04 -1.52
CA PRO A 206 -3.58 -21.53 -1.61
C PRO A 206 -3.13 -21.88 -3.03
N LEU A 207 -1.91 -21.46 -3.38
CA LEU A 207 -1.11 -21.91 -4.52
C LEU A 207 -1.80 -21.83 -5.91
N ARG A 208 -2.63 -20.79 -6.15
CA ARG A 208 -3.35 -20.62 -7.42
C ARG A 208 -3.34 -19.16 -7.89
N TRP A 209 -3.11 -18.98 -9.19
CA TRP A 209 -3.26 -17.72 -9.91
C TRP A 209 -4.42 -17.84 -10.89
N ASP A 210 -5.49 -17.02 -10.73
CA ASP A 210 -6.65 -17.05 -11.61
C ASP A 210 -6.40 -16.35 -12.95
N ASP A 211 -7.28 -16.59 -13.92
CA ASP A 211 -7.19 -16.06 -15.26
C ASP A 211 -7.25 -14.54 -15.31
N ARG A 212 -8.10 -13.89 -14.51
CA ARG A 212 -8.29 -12.44 -14.51
C ARG A 212 -7.07 -11.72 -13.98
N MET A 213 -6.51 -12.19 -12.85
CA MET A 213 -5.28 -11.62 -12.28
C MET A 213 -4.08 -11.84 -13.20
N LEU A 214 -4.03 -13.02 -13.85
CA LEU A 214 -2.99 -13.31 -14.85
C LEU A 214 -3.13 -12.42 -16.08
N ASP A 215 -4.33 -12.20 -16.61
CA ASP A 215 -4.54 -11.29 -17.74
C ASP A 215 -4.08 -9.87 -17.41
N ALA A 216 -4.39 -9.36 -16.20
CA ALA A 216 -3.88 -8.06 -15.75
C ALA A 216 -2.34 -8.05 -15.61
N LEU A 217 -1.75 -9.12 -15.07
CA LEU A 217 -0.29 -9.27 -14.97
C LEU A 217 0.36 -9.21 -16.37
N PHE A 218 -0.20 -9.91 -17.37
CA PHE A 218 0.32 -9.88 -18.74
C PHE A 218 0.34 -8.46 -19.30
N GLU A 219 -0.72 -7.68 -19.12
CA GLU A 219 -0.82 -6.32 -19.63
C GLU A 219 0.19 -5.38 -18.95
N TYR A 220 0.22 -5.35 -17.60
CA TYR A 220 1.11 -4.46 -16.86
C TYR A 220 2.59 -4.84 -17.03
N ALA A 221 2.93 -6.13 -16.93
CA ALA A 221 4.31 -6.56 -17.11
C ALA A 221 4.81 -6.29 -18.53
N ALA A 222 4.01 -6.58 -19.58
CA ALA A 222 4.36 -6.27 -20.96
C ALA A 222 4.56 -4.77 -21.17
N ALA A 223 3.81 -3.92 -20.44
CA ALA A 223 3.97 -2.46 -20.46
C ALA A 223 5.13 -1.94 -19.60
N GLY A 224 5.88 -2.81 -18.92
CA GLY A 224 6.95 -2.42 -18.01
C GLY A 224 6.47 -1.72 -16.74
N GLN A 225 5.18 -1.84 -16.40
CA GLN A 225 4.64 -1.23 -15.19
C GLN A 225 4.85 -2.16 -13.98
N PRO A 226 5.21 -1.60 -12.80
CA PRO A 226 5.43 -2.35 -11.58
C PRO A 226 4.26 -3.22 -11.17
N CYS A 227 4.55 -4.50 -10.87
CA CYS A 227 3.57 -5.47 -10.40
C CYS A 227 3.86 -5.87 -8.95
N VAL A 228 2.90 -5.69 -8.06
CA VAL A 228 2.94 -6.20 -6.69
C VAL A 228 2.35 -7.61 -6.69
N LEU A 229 3.19 -8.64 -6.59
CA LEU A 229 2.75 -10.04 -6.56
C LEU A 229 2.40 -10.39 -5.11
N THR A 230 1.10 -10.43 -4.79
CA THR A 230 0.64 -10.46 -3.40
C THR A 230 -0.18 -11.71 -3.11
N PRO A 231 0.36 -12.66 -2.33
CA PRO A 231 -0.45 -13.63 -1.62
C PRO A 231 -1.34 -12.94 -0.58
N PHE A 232 -2.63 -13.30 -0.58
CA PHE A 232 -3.57 -12.89 0.46
C PHE A 232 -3.83 -14.08 1.37
N LEU A 233 -3.21 -14.09 2.55
CA LEU A 233 -3.19 -15.26 3.43
C LEU A 233 -3.91 -14.97 4.75
N LEU A 234 -5.04 -15.63 4.93
CA LEU A 234 -5.73 -15.74 6.21
C LEU A 234 -5.39 -17.10 6.82
N MET A 235 -4.49 -17.11 7.81
CA MET A 235 -4.09 -18.32 8.51
C MET A 235 -5.30 -19.02 9.14
N GLY A 236 -5.44 -20.31 8.84
CA GLY A 236 -6.59 -21.11 9.22
C GLY A 236 -7.66 -21.27 8.15
N ALA A 237 -7.65 -20.44 7.10
CA ALA A 237 -8.57 -20.54 5.96
C ALA A 237 -7.84 -20.68 4.62
N MET A 238 -6.89 -19.78 4.33
CA MET A 238 -6.18 -19.70 3.05
C MET A 238 -4.73 -20.19 3.15
N SER A 239 -4.26 -20.44 4.36
CA SER A 239 -2.97 -21.04 4.66
C SER A 239 -3.07 -21.87 5.95
N PRO A 240 -2.06 -22.72 6.25
CA PRO A 240 -1.98 -23.37 7.56
C PRO A 240 -1.99 -22.36 8.72
N VAL A 241 -2.37 -22.82 9.94
CA VAL A 241 -2.59 -21.95 11.11
C VAL A 241 -1.31 -21.43 11.78
N THR A 242 -0.13 -21.78 11.28
CA THR A 242 1.14 -21.33 11.85
C THR A 242 1.85 -20.33 10.96
N ILE A 243 2.41 -19.28 11.56
CA ILE A 243 3.15 -18.26 10.84
C ILE A 243 4.25 -18.86 9.94
N PRO A 244 5.13 -19.78 10.38
CA PRO A 244 6.15 -20.36 9.52
C PRO A 244 5.59 -21.06 8.27
N ALA A 245 4.49 -21.81 8.43
CA ALA A 245 3.88 -22.51 7.29
C ALA A 245 3.23 -21.52 6.30
N ALA A 246 2.58 -20.45 6.80
CA ALA A 246 2.04 -19.38 5.98
C ALA A 246 3.16 -18.62 5.25
N LEU A 247 4.30 -18.36 5.90
CA LEU A 247 5.46 -17.72 5.26
C LEU A 247 6.05 -18.59 4.13
N VAL A 248 6.15 -19.90 4.32
CA VAL A 248 6.60 -20.84 3.28
C VAL A 248 5.68 -20.78 2.06
N GLN A 249 4.36 -20.78 2.27
CA GLN A 249 3.37 -20.65 1.20
C GLN A 249 3.45 -19.27 0.52
N GLN A 250 3.55 -18.19 1.30
CA GLN A 250 3.72 -16.83 0.80
C GLN A 250 4.93 -16.69 -0.13
N ILE A 251 6.07 -17.26 0.25
CA ILE A 251 7.28 -17.24 -0.57
C ILE A 251 7.04 -17.98 -1.89
N ALA A 252 6.48 -19.20 -1.84
CA ALA A 252 6.20 -20.00 -3.03
C ALA A 252 5.27 -19.29 -4.01
N GLU A 253 4.17 -18.71 -3.51
CA GLU A 253 3.20 -17.97 -4.33
C GLU A 253 3.81 -16.69 -4.92
N ALA A 254 4.43 -15.85 -4.10
CA ALA A 254 5.00 -14.59 -4.58
C ALA A 254 6.12 -14.81 -5.60
N LEU A 255 7.08 -15.70 -5.32
CA LEU A 255 8.20 -15.95 -6.23
C LEU A 255 7.75 -16.61 -7.54
N SER A 256 6.73 -17.49 -7.53
CA SER A 256 6.19 -18.06 -8.76
C SER A 256 5.53 -17.00 -9.66
N GLY A 257 4.78 -16.05 -9.07
CA GLY A 257 4.22 -14.92 -9.80
C GLY A 257 5.29 -13.97 -10.33
N ILE A 258 6.34 -13.71 -9.54
CA ILE A 258 7.49 -12.90 -9.98
C ILE A 258 8.22 -13.59 -11.13
N ALA A 259 8.44 -14.89 -11.05
CA ALA A 259 9.07 -15.65 -12.16
C ALA A 259 8.25 -15.51 -13.45
N LEU A 260 6.93 -15.58 -13.39
CA LEU A 260 6.06 -15.35 -14.55
C LEU A 260 6.20 -13.91 -15.08
N ALA A 261 6.19 -12.90 -14.22
CA ALA A 261 6.39 -11.51 -14.63
C ALA A 261 7.71 -11.32 -15.41
N GLN A 262 8.78 -11.97 -14.97
CA GLN A 262 10.08 -11.94 -15.65
C GLN A 262 10.10 -12.74 -16.96
N LEU A 263 9.30 -13.80 -17.10
CA LEU A 263 9.11 -14.50 -18.37
C LEU A 263 8.34 -13.65 -19.39
N ILE A 264 7.36 -12.86 -18.94
CA ILE A 264 6.61 -11.93 -19.79
C ILE A 264 7.55 -10.81 -20.28
N ARG A 265 8.26 -10.16 -19.37
CA ARG A 265 9.23 -9.10 -19.68
C ARG A 265 10.42 -9.17 -18.71
N PRO A 266 11.59 -9.65 -19.17
CA PRO A 266 12.80 -9.61 -18.34
C PRO A 266 13.13 -8.18 -17.88
N GLY A 267 13.39 -7.99 -16.59
CA GLY A 267 13.62 -6.68 -16.00
C GLY A 267 12.35 -5.92 -15.62
N CYS A 268 11.16 -6.52 -15.76
CA CYS A 268 9.92 -5.90 -15.27
C CYS A 268 10.05 -5.59 -13.77
N PRO A 269 9.78 -4.34 -13.34
CA PRO A 269 9.76 -4.01 -11.91
C PRO A 269 8.71 -4.81 -11.17
N VAL A 270 9.09 -5.40 -10.04
CA VAL A 270 8.17 -6.15 -9.19
C VAL A 270 8.38 -5.80 -7.73
N ILE A 271 7.34 -5.97 -6.93
CA ILE A 271 7.37 -5.80 -5.48
C ILE A 271 6.91 -7.12 -4.85
N PHE A 272 7.70 -7.64 -3.90
CA PHE A 272 7.30 -8.79 -3.10
C PHE A 272 6.15 -8.38 -2.20
N GLY A 273 4.96 -8.87 -2.53
CA GLY A 273 3.74 -8.54 -1.81
C GLY A 273 3.48 -9.46 -0.64
N SER A 274 2.90 -8.91 0.41
CA SER A 274 2.41 -9.66 1.55
C SER A 274 1.10 -9.08 2.05
N PHE A 275 0.17 -9.96 2.37
CA PHE A 275 -1.00 -9.66 3.15
C PHE A 275 -1.30 -10.87 4.03
N LEU A 276 -0.61 -10.96 5.18
CA LEU A 276 -0.70 -12.07 6.11
C LEU A 276 -1.49 -11.64 7.34
N SER A 277 -2.58 -12.36 7.61
CA SER A 277 -3.38 -12.23 8.82
C SER A 277 -3.94 -13.59 9.23
N ASN A 278 -4.92 -13.61 10.12
CA ASN A 278 -5.54 -14.83 10.62
C ASN A 278 -7.07 -14.70 10.64
N ILE A 279 -7.74 -15.80 10.89
CA ILE A 279 -9.17 -15.80 11.20
C ILE A 279 -9.38 -15.94 12.69
N ASP A 280 -10.48 -15.38 13.20
CA ASP A 280 -11.02 -15.78 14.49
C ASP A 280 -11.59 -17.19 14.37
N MET A 281 -10.98 -18.12 15.10
CA MET A 281 -11.35 -19.55 15.04
C MET A 281 -12.74 -19.85 15.59
N GLN A 282 -13.40 -18.90 16.27
CA GLN A 282 -14.75 -19.06 16.78
C GLN A 282 -15.80 -18.61 15.78
N SER A 283 -15.62 -17.44 15.18
CA SER A 283 -16.58 -16.85 14.23
C SER A 283 -16.26 -17.17 12.77
N GLY A 284 -15.03 -17.54 12.45
CA GLY A 284 -14.52 -17.69 11.08
C GLY A 284 -14.25 -16.36 10.38
N SER A 285 -14.41 -15.23 11.07
CA SER A 285 -14.21 -13.90 10.49
C SER A 285 -12.72 -13.57 10.35
N PRO A 286 -12.31 -12.90 9.26
CA PRO A 286 -10.97 -12.35 9.14
C PRO A 286 -10.67 -11.36 10.26
N THR A 287 -9.47 -11.44 10.85
CA THR A 287 -9.00 -10.51 11.87
C THR A 287 -7.80 -9.71 11.37
N PHE A 288 -7.71 -8.44 11.75
CA PHE A 288 -6.64 -7.54 11.33
C PHE A 288 -6.12 -6.75 12.54
N GLY A 289 -4.88 -6.28 12.44
CA GLY A 289 -4.25 -5.61 13.59
C GLY A 289 -3.86 -6.56 14.71
N THR A 290 -3.60 -7.84 14.37
CA THR A 290 -3.25 -8.88 15.35
C THR A 290 -1.74 -8.98 15.57
N PRO A 291 -1.27 -9.51 16.72
CA PRO A 291 0.16 -9.76 16.96
C PRO A 291 0.80 -10.67 15.90
N GLU A 292 0.04 -11.68 15.44
CA GLU A 292 0.49 -12.62 14.39
C GLU A 292 0.74 -11.91 13.06
N SER A 293 -0.15 -10.98 12.71
CA SER A 293 0.00 -10.13 11.52
C SER A 293 1.24 -9.24 11.61
N GLY A 294 1.44 -8.58 12.76
CA GLY A 294 2.61 -7.75 13.02
C GLY A 294 3.93 -8.55 12.94
N LEU A 295 3.98 -9.73 13.58
CA LEU A 295 5.15 -10.62 13.50
C LEU A 295 5.38 -11.13 12.07
N GLY A 296 4.31 -11.49 11.36
CA GLY A 296 4.37 -11.89 9.95
C GLY A 296 4.96 -10.80 9.05
N LEU A 297 4.63 -9.53 9.30
CA LEU A 297 5.19 -8.39 8.58
C LEU A 297 6.71 -8.25 8.80
N LEU A 298 7.18 -8.37 10.04
CA LEU A 298 8.61 -8.34 10.36
C LEU A 298 9.37 -9.46 9.65
N CYS A 299 8.85 -10.70 9.71
CA CYS A 299 9.43 -11.84 9.00
C CYS A 299 9.47 -11.59 7.48
N THR A 300 8.37 -11.09 6.90
CA THR A 300 8.28 -10.88 5.45
C THR A 300 9.23 -9.81 4.95
N GLY A 301 9.43 -8.71 5.71
CA GLY A 301 10.42 -7.70 5.36
C GLY A 301 11.83 -8.27 5.29
N GLN A 302 12.19 -9.15 6.23
CA GLN A 302 13.48 -9.85 6.22
C GLN A 302 13.59 -10.83 5.04
N ILE A 303 12.51 -11.55 4.72
CA ILE A 303 12.43 -12.47 3.57
C ILE A 303 12.59 -11.70 2.24
N ALA A 304 11.89 -10.59 2.06
CA ALA A 304 11.99 -9.79 0.84
C ALA A 304 13.43 -9.27 0.62
N ARG A 305 14.09 -8.77 1.68
CA ARG A 305 15.51 -8.38 1.63
C ARG A 305 16.44 -9.56 1.30
N HIS A 306 16.16 -10.76 1.82
CA HIS A 306 16.91 -11.97 1.48
C HIS A 306 16.89 -12.26 -0.02
N PHE A 307 15.77 -12.05 -0.70
CA PHE A 307 15.65 -12.20 -2.15
C PHE A 307 16.05 -10.93 -2.94
N GLY A 308 16.44 -9.85 -2.27
CA GLY A 308 16.83 -8.59 -2.91
C GLY A 308 15.68 -7.87 -3.60
N LEU A 309 14.46 -8.02 -3.10
CA LEU A 309 13.24 -7.45 -3.67
C LEU A 309 12.70 -6.31 -2.81
N PRO A 310 12.10 -5.28 -3.42
CA PRO A 310 11.26 -4.34 -2.69
C PRO A 310 10.09 -5.06 -2.01
N PHE A 311 9.65 -4.52 -0.87
CA PHE A 311 8.62 -5.13 -0.05
C PHE A 311 7.36 -4.28 0.02
N ARG A 312 6.19 -4.91 -0.21
CA ARG A 312 4.88 -4.32 0.04
C ARG A 312 4.25 -4.90 1.30
N SER A 313 3.80 -4.01 2.19
CA SER A 313 3.05 -4.39 3.38
C SER A 313 1.65 -3.75 3.44
N GLY A 314 0.83 -4.18 4.39
CA GLY A 314 -0.40 -3.49 4.77
C GLY A 314 -0.10 -2.30 5.67
N GLY A 315 -1.06 -1.37 5.74
CA GLY A 315 -0.98 -0.13 6.52
C GLY A 315 -1.78 -0.19 7.83
N ALA A 316 -2.70 0.74 8.00
CA ALA A 316 -3.50 0.94 9.21
C ALA A 316 -4.73 0.00 9.28
N LEU A 317 -4.47 -1.31 9.32
CA LEU A 317 -5.50 -2.34 9.27
C LEU A 317 -6.23 -2.48 10.60
N THR A 318 -7.54 -2.70 10.56
CA THR A 318 -8.37 -2.95 11.74
C THR A 318 -9.58 -3.80 11.41
N SER A 319 -10.04 -4.59 12.38
CA SER A 319 -11.33 -5.28 12.36
C SER A 319 -12.48 -4.43 12.92
N SER A 320 -12.17 -3.29 13.55
CA SER A 320 -13.18 -2.43 14.15
C SER A 320 -14.17 -1.87 13.12
N GLN A 321 -15.43 -1.75 13.52
CA GLN A 321 -16.51 -1.19 12.72
C GLN A 321 -16.58 0.34 12.77
N VAL A 322 -15.89 0.95 13.73
CA VAL A 322 -15.92 2.38 14.00
C VAL A 322 -14.52 2.91 14.29
N PRO A 323 -14.25 4.22 14.12
CA PRO A 323 -12.95 4.82 14.44
C PRO A 323 -12.79 5.06 15.96
N ASP A 324 -12.73 3.98 16.72
CA ASP A 324 -12.61 3.94 18.18
C ASP A 324 -11.20 3.57 18.67
N ALA A 325 -11.07 3.22 19.94
CA ALA A 325 -9.80 2.81 20.52
C ALA A 325 -9.26 1.53 19.85
N GLN A 326 -10.14 0.57 19.50
CA GLN A 326 -9.75 -0.66 18.80
C GLN A 326 -9.15 -0.32 17.44
N ALA A 327 -9.81 0.53 16.66
CA ALA A 327 -9.31 0.97 15.36
C ALA A 327 -7.92 1.61 15.47
N GLY A 328 -7.66 2.37 16.54
CA GLY A 328 -6.37 3.02 16.78
C GLY A 328 -5.26 2.03 17.12
N TYR A 329 -5.46 1.14 18.11
CA TYR A 329 -4.38 0.21 18.52
C TYR A 329 -4.13 -0.90 17.49
N GLU A 330 -5.15 -1.37 16.76
CA GLU A 330 -4.97 -2.35 15.69
C GLU A 330 -4.23 -1.73 14.49
N ALA A 331 -4.56 -0.48 14.11
CA ALA A 331 -3.83 0.25 13.09
C ALA A 331 -2.35 0.42 13.47
N LEU A 332 -2.05 0.80 14.71
CA LEU A 332 -0.68 0.93 15.19
C LEU A 332 0.04 -0.43 15.24
N MET A 333 -0.66 -1.53 15.58
CA MET A 333 -0.11 -2.88 15.62
C MET A 333 0.34 -3.39 14.24
N THR A 334 -0.14 -2.82 13.15
CA THR A 334 0.32 -3.13 11.79
C THR A 334 1.26 -2.08 11.23
N MET A 335 1.02 -0.78 11.49
CA MET A 335 1.85 0.30 10.97
C MET A 335 3.25 0.32 11.61
N LEU A 336 3.38 0.14 12.93
CA LEU A 336 4.69 0.12 13.59
C LEU A 336 5.58 -1.03 13.07
N PRO A 337 5.13 -2.30 13.00
CA PRO A 337 5.90 -3.35 12.34
C PRO A 337 6.25 -3.05 10.89
N THR A 338 5.39 -2.35 10.14
CA THR A 338 5.66 -1.92 8.76
C THR A 338 6.88 -1.00 8.67
N PHE A 339 7.00 -0.03 9.58
CA PHE A 339 8.18 0.85 9.69
C PHE A 339 9.41 0.07 10.13
N LEU A 340 9.29 -0.78 11.15
CA LEU A 340 10.40 -1.62 11.65
C LEU A 340 10.90 -2.61 10.58
N ALA A 341 10.00 -3.16 9.76
CA ALA A 341 10.34 -4.03 8.65
C ALA A 341 10.95 -3.28 7.46
N GLY A 342 10.73 -1.97 7.35
CA GLY A 342 11.19 -1.15 6.24
C GLY A 342 10.47 -1.47 4.93
N ALA A 343 9.14 -1.48 4.94
CA ALA A 343 8.36 -1.68 3.73
C ALA A 343 8.54 -0.52 2.75
N ASN A 344 8.67 -0.83 1.46
CA ASN A 344 8.89 0.17 0.43
C ASN A 344 7.58 0.71 -0.17
N TRP A 345 6.55 -0.13 -0.25
CA TRP A 345 5.21 0.23 -0.68
C TRP A 345 4.19 -0.16 0.39
N VAL A 346 3.50 0.81 0.97
CA VAL A 346 2.55 0.60 2.07
C VAL A 346 1.15 0.97 1.60
N MET A 347 0.32 -0.03 1.36
CA MET A 347 -1.09 0.15 1.02
C MET A 347 -1.93 0.24 2.30
N HIS A 348 -3.15 0.74 2.15
CA HIS A 348 -4.12 0.86 3.25
C HIS A 348 -3.63 1.74 4.40
N SER A 349 -2.82 2.75 4.10
CA SER A 349 -2.25 3.63 5.13
C SER A 349 -3.27 4.57 5.76
N ALA A 350 -4.45 4.76 5.14
CA ALA A 350 -5.52 5.60 5.69
C ALA A 350 -6.91 5.13 5.26
N GLY A 351 -7.84 4.99 6.21
CA GLY A 351 -9.27 4.80 5.96
C GLY A 351 -9.82 3.38 6.10
N TRP A 352 -9.03 2.37 6.46
CA TRP A 352 -9.47 0.98 6.57
C TRP A 352 -10.33 0.71 7.82
N LEU A 353 -11.52 0.11 7.63
CA LEU A 353 -12.43 -0.38 8.68
C LEU A 353 -13.03 -1.74 8.31
N GLU A 354 -13.62 -2.42 9.27
CA GLU A 354 -14.37 -3.69 9.13
C GLU A 354 -13.61 -4.76 8.34
N GLY A 355 -12.30 -4.92 8.61
CA GLY A 355 -11.53 -5.93 7.87
C GLY A 355 -11.40 -5.67 6.37
N GLY A 356 -11.54 -4.41 5.93
CA GLY A 356 -11.45 -4.00 4.53
C GLY A 356 -12.77 -3.91 3.79
N LEU A 357 -13.88 -4.09 4.47
CA LEU A 357 -15.20 -3.92 3.87
C LEU A 357 -15.65 -2.46 3.80
N VAL A 358 -15.07 -1.58 4.63
CA VAL A 358 -15.50 -0.19 4.76
C VAL A 358 -14.33 0.77 4.64
N ALA A 359 -14.47 1.82 3.83
CA ALA A 359 -13.65 3.04 3.87
C ALA A 359 -14.29 4.08 4.79
N GLY A 360 -13.58 4.56 5.80
CA GLY A 360 -14.09 5.52 6.79
C GLY A 360 -13.44 6.89 6.65
N PHE A 361 -14.25 7.97 6.55
CA PHE A 361 -13.72 9.33 6.46
C PHE A 361 -13.01 9.77 7.75
N GLU A 362 -13.62 9.53 8.90
CA GLU A 362 -13.00 9.82 10.20
C GLU A 362 -11.79 8.94 10.46
N LYS A 363 -11.87 7.65 10.07
CA LYS A 363 -10.75 6.72 10.18
C LYS A 363 -9.58 7.14 9.33
N PHE A 364 -9.83 7.70 8.15
CA PHE A 364 -8.80 8.23 7.27
C PHE A 364 -7.93 9.28 8.00
N ILE A 365 -8.56 10.19 8.73
CA ILE A 365 -7.84 11.23 9.50
C ILE A 365 -7.10 10.65 10.71
N VAL A 366 -7.70 9.66 11.41
CA VAL A 366 -7.03 8.96 12.51
C VAL A 366 -5.75 8.28 12.01
N ASP A 367 -5.81 7.64 10.85
CA ASP A 367 -4.66 6.93 10.27
C ASP A 367 -3.59 7.90 9.76
N VAL A 368 -3.98 9.01 9.15
CA VAL A 368 -3.05 10.08 8.75
C VAL A 368 -2.28 10.60 9.97
N GLU A 369 -2.95 10.80 11.12
CA GLU A 369 -2.27 11.19 12.36
C GLU A 369 -1.28 10.13 12.82
N ILE A 370 -1.66 8.84 12.82
CA ILE A 370 -0.75 7.73 13.18
C ILE A 370 0.45 7.71 12.24
N LEU A 371 0.24 7.88 10.95
CA LEU A 371 1.30 7.90 9.96
C LEU A 371 2.27 9.06 10.18
N GLN A 372 1.76 10.26 10.46
CA GLN A 372 2.58 11.44 10.78
C GLN A 372 3.40 11.24 12.06
N MET A 373 2.80 10.64 13.10
CA MET A 373 3.50 10.30 14.35
C MET A 373 4.65 9.34 14.09
N LEU A 374 4.42 8.29 13.32
CA LEU A 374 5.46 7.30 12.99
C LEU A 374 6.56 7.88 12.11
N GLN A 375 6.23 8.71 11.12
CA GLN A 375 7.26 9.40 10.34
C GLN A 375 8.12 10.30 11.22
N ALA A 376 7.53 11.01 12.19
CA ALA A 376 8.27 11.81 13.15
C ALA A 376 9.17 10.94 14.07
N GLU A 377 8.66 9.80 14.57
CA GLU A 377 9.39 8.87 15.44
C GLU A 377 10.57 8.22 14.71
N PHE A 378 10.42 7.90 13.43
CA PHE A 378 11.45 7.23 12.60
C PHE A 378 12.35 8.22 11.85
N THR A 379 12.22 9.51 12.10
CA THR A 379 13.18 10.53 11.62
C THR A 379 14.44 10.50 12.49
N PRO A 380 15.65 10.34 11.90
CA PRO A 380 16.88 10.29 12.67
C PRO A 380 17.12 11.56 13.50
N LEU A 381 17.68 11.37 14.70
CA LEU A 381 18.09 12.49 15.54
C LEU A 381 19.35 13.14 14.98
N GLU A 382 19.35 14.46 14.89
CA GLU A 382 20.56 15.25 14.68
C GLU A 382 21.24 15.48 16.03
N ILE A 383 22.49 15.02 16.16
CA ILE A 383 23.29 15.17 17.38
C ILE A 383 24.51 15.99 17.03
N ASP A 384 24.47 17.28 17.43
CA ASP A 384 25.53 18.26 17.24
C ASP A 384 25.65 19.18 18.47
N GLU A 385 26.61 20.11 18.47
CA GLU A 385 26.83 21.05 19.57
C GLU A 385 25.59 21.90 19.87
N ALA A 386 24.83 22.28 18.84
CA ALA A 386 23.63 23.10 19.01
C ALA A 386 22.47 22.30 19.63
N SER A 387 22.32 21.05 19.26
CA SER A 387 21.27 20.14 19.80
C SER A 387 21.59 19.67 21.23
N LEU A 388 22.87 19.58 21.61
CA LEU A 388 23.31 19.28 22.98
C LEU A 388 23.07 20.46 23.96
N ALA A 389 22.92 21.67 23.47
CA ALA A 389 22.45 22.85 24.20
C ALA A 389 23.19 23.14 25.52
N PHE A 390 24.52 22.99 25.54
CA PHE A 390 25.32 23.16 26.75
C PHE A 390 25.14 24.57 27.36
N ASP A 391 25.05 25.62 26.54
CA ASP A 391 24.82 26.98 26.98
C ASP A 391 23.50 27.16 27.74
N ALA A 392 22.45 26.46 27.31
CA ALA A 392 21.16 26.46 27.98
C ALA A 392 21.24 25.78 29.36
N HIS A 393 22.05 24.71 29.49
CA HIS A 393 22.33 24.09 30.78
C HIS A 393 23.09 25.04 31.73
N GLN A 394 24.04 25.82 31.21
CA GLN A 394 24.74 26.86 31.99
C GLN A 394 23.80 28.00 32.39
N GLU A 395 22.94 28.46 31.46
CA GLU A 395 21.97 29.54 31.73
C GLU A 395 21.00 29.18 32.86
N VAL A 396 20.44 27.93 32.83
CA VAL A 396 19.42 27.48 33.78
C VAL A 396 20.01 27.05 35.12
N GLY A 397 21.16 26.41 35.12
CA GLY A 397 21.81 25.88 36.29
C GLY A 397 21.02 24.78 37.01
N HIS A 398 21.33 24.60 38.32
CA HIS A 398 20.71 23.52 39.12
C HIS A 398 19.34 23.95 39.65
N GLY A 399 18.32 23.10 39.44
CA GLY A 399 16.98 23.29 39.98
C GLY A 399 16.12 24.35 39.30
N GLY A 400 16.61 24.95 38.21
CA GLY A 400 15.85 25.91 37.40
C GLY A 400 14.89 25.24 36.41
N HIS A 401 14.35 26.01 35.47
CA HIS A 401 13.48 25.50 34.41
C HIS A 401 13.84 26.12 33.05
N PHE A 402 13.69 25.33 31.96
CA PHE A 402 14.11 25.75 30.63
C PHE A 402 13.07 26.57 29.86
N LEU A 403 11.86 26.80 30.38
CA LEU A 403 10.79 27.50 29.65
C LEU A 403 11.17 28.93 29.21
N GLY A 404 12.06 29.59 29.93
CA GLY A 404 12.56 30.93 29.61
C GLY A 404 13.93 30.95 28.94
N ALA A 405 14.61 29.81 28.82
CA ALA A 405 15.93 29.73 28.21
C ALA A 405 15.89 30.09 26.72
N MET A 406 16.96 30.74 26.25
CA MET A 406 17.06 31.18 24.85
C MET A 406 16.90 30.00 23.89
N HIS A 407 17.51 28.86 24.17
CA HIS A 407 17.38 27.63 23.40
C HIS A 407 15.92 27.20 23.23
N THR A 408 15.12 27.27 24.30
CA THR A 408 13.67 26.94 24.22
C THR A 408 12.91 27.99 23.41
N MET A 409 13.22 29.31 23.65
CA MET A 409 12.54 30.40 22.95
C MET A 409 12.73 30.36 21.43
N GLU A 410 13.88 29.92 20.97
CA GLU A 410 14.16 29.76 19.53
C GLU A 410 13.49 28.57 18.91
N ARG A 411 13.26 27.48 19.67
CA ARG A 411 12.88 26.17 19.16
C ARG A 411 11.47 25.72 19.53
N PHE A 412 10.80 26.34 20.49
CA PHE A 412 9.50 25.86 21.01
C PHE A 412 8.40 25.68 19.96
N ARG A 413 8.53 26.30 18.79
CA ARG A 413 7.55 26.16 17.69
C ARG A 413 7.82 24.97 16.80
N THR A 414 9.02 24.42 16.78
CA THR A 414 9.46 23.38 15.84
C THR A 414 10.08 22.15 16.50
N CYS A 415 10.41 22.21 17.81
CA CYS A 415 11.13 21.16 18.50
C CYS A 415 10.33 19.87 18.74
N PHE A 416 9.00 19.96 18.72
CA PHE A 416 8.12 18.81 18.95
C PHE A 416 7.13 18.63 17.82
N TYR A 417 6.80 17.37 17.53
CA TYR A 417 5.70 17.04 16.64
C TYR A 417 4.41 17.72 17.13
N ARG A 418 3.69 18.34 16.20
CA ARG A 418 2.40 18.98 16.47
C ARG A 418 1.28 18.12 15.90
N PRO A 419 0.50 17.48 16.76
CA PRO A 419 -0.59 16.65 16.31
C PRO A 419 -1.67 17.49 15.61
N MET A 420 -2.22 16.94 14.53
CA MET A 420 -3.36 17.49 13.81
C MET A 420 -4.68 17.11 14.51
N LEU A 421 -4.75 15.89 15.02
CA LEU A 421 -5.96 15.29 15.58
C LEU A 421 -5.92 15.20 17.11
N SER A 422 -4.79 14.79 17.69
CA SER A 422 -4.65 14.55 19.14
C SER A 422 -4.80 15.84 19.94
N SER A 423 -5.43 15.77 21.12
CA SER A 423 -5.59 16.91 22.02
C SER A 423 -4.82 16.72 23.31
N SER A 424 -4.01 17.69 23.66
CA SER A 424 -3.30 17.78 24.95
C SER A 424 -3.89 18.87 25.86
N GLU A 425 -5.09 19.33 25.57
CA GLU A 425 -5.79 20.31 26.40
C GLU A 425 -6.11 19.75 27.79
N ASN A 426 -6.06 20.59 28.82
CA ASN A 426 -6.61 20.18 30.11
C ASN A 426 -8.14 20.02 30.02
N TYR A 427 -8.72 19.25 30.98
CA TYR A 427 -10.11 18.88 30.96
C TYR A 427 -11.06 20.08 30.85
N GLU A 428 -10.82 21.15 31.61
CA GLU A 428 -11.67 22.33 31.65
C GLU A 428 -11.66 23.11 30.32
N ARG A 429 -10.53 23.14 29.63
CA ARG A 429 -10.41 23.75 28.30
C ARG A 429 -11.08 22.89 27.24
N TRP A 430 -10.83 21.55 27.27
CA TRP A 430 -11.47 20.60 26.39
C TRP A 430 -13.01 20.66 26.50
N MET A 431 -13.55 20.69 27.73
CA MET A 431 -14.98 20.84 27.95
C MET A 431 -15.53 22.17 27.41
N ARG A 432 -14.81 23.28 27.62
CA ARG A 432 -15.23 24.60 27.07
C ARG A 432 -15.23 24.60 25.53
N ASN A 433 -14.37 23.80 24.89
CA ASN A 433 -14.30 23.64 23.46
C ASN A 433 -15.30 22.58 22.91
N GLY A 434 -16.25 22.14 23.74
CA GLY A 434 -17.35 21.25 23.36
C GLY A 434 -17.17 19.79 23.72
N GLY A 435 -16.05 19.40 24.40
CA GLY A 435 -15.84 18.01 24.86
C GLY A 435 -15.77 16.99 23.72
N VAL A 436 -15.27 17.40 22.55
CA VAL A 436 -15.31 16.58 21.31
C VAL A 436 -14.25 15.50 21.34
N ASP A 437 -14.63 14.25 21.10
CA ASP A 437 -13.74 13.12 20.98
C ASP A 437 -12.90 13.14 19.68
N ALA A 438 -12.03 12.14 19.49
CA ALA A 438 -11.14 12.06 18.33
C ALA A 438 -11.92 11.91 17.01
N ALA A 439 -12.97 11.10 16.98
CA ALA A 439 -13.78 10.90 15.78
C ALA A 439 -14.51 12.20 15.37
N GLY A 440 -15.06 12.92 16.34
CA GLY A 440 -15.71 14.22 16.09
C GLY A 440 -14.74 15.31 15.63
N ARG A 441 -13.48 15.30 16.12
CA ARG A 441 -12.42 16.18 15.60
C ARG A 441 -12.00 15.78 14.18
N ALA A 442 -11.82 14.47 13.92
CA ALA A 442 -11.50 13.93 12.61
C ALA A 442 -12.55 14.34 11.56
N LYS A 443 -13.84 14.32 11.94
CA LYS A 443 -14.92 14.79 11.07
C LYS A 443 -14.73 16.24 10.62
N LYS A 444 -14.43 17.14 11.55
CA LYS A 444 -14.17 18.55 11.22
C LYS A 444 -12.98 18.72 10.30
N ILE A 445 -11.92 17.94 10.54
CA ILE A 445 -10.67 18.00 9.75
C ILE A 445 -10.91 17.55 8.31
N TYR A 446 -11.55 16.39 8.07
CA TYR A 446 -11.74 15.95 6.70
C TYR A 446 -12.70 16.87 5.93
N GLN A 447 -13.74 17.39 6.59
CA GLN A 447 -14.65 18.35 5.96
C GLN A 447 -13.91 19.62 5.55
N GLN A 448 -13.10 20.19 6.45
CA GLN A 448 -12.29 21.36 6.15
C GLN A 448 -11.30 21.08 5.00
N ARG A 449 -10.64 19.92 4.99
CA ARG A 449 -9.71 19.56 3.91
C ARG A 449 -10.40 19.42 2.55
N LEU A 450 -11.64 18.93 2.52
CA LEU A 450 -12.42 18.88 1.29
C LEU A 450 -12.87 20.26 0.82
N GLU A 451 -13.23 21.17 1.75
CA GLU A 451 -13.58 22.56 1.43
C GLU A 451 -12.36 23.37 0.93
N GLU A 452 -11.18 23.11 1.49
CA GLU A 452 -9.91 23.76 1.11
C GLU A 452 -9.21 23.10 -0.08
N TYR A 453 -9.78 22.03 -0.63
CA TYR A 453 -9.15 21.28 -1.71
C TYR A 453 -9.02 22.13 -2.97
N GLU A 454 -7.81 22.18 -3.51
CA GLU A 454 -7.50 22.77 -4.81
C GLU A 454 -7.10 21.67 -5.80
N GLN A 455 -7.84 21.58 -6.89
CA GLN A 455 -7.54 20.60 -7.93
C GLN A 455 -6.21 20.92 -8.63
N PRO A 456 -5.27 19.97 -8.67
CA PRO A 456 -4.01 20.17 -9.38
C PRO A 456 -4.22 20.46 -10.87
N THR A 457 -3.41 21.34 -11.42
CA THR A 457 -3.50 21.73 -12.83
C THR A 457 -3.22 20.53 -13.74
N LEU A 458 -3.98 20.42 -14.81
CA LEU A 458 -3.79 19.47 -15.90
C LEU A 458 -3.96 20.23 -17.22
N ASP A 459 -3.12 19.94 -18.20
CA ASP A 459 -3.24 20.51 -19.54
C ASP A 459 -4.64 20.22 -20.12
N ASP A 460 -5.29 21.24 -20.67
CA ASP A 460 -6.67 21.13 -21.15
C ASP A 460 -6.80 20.15 -22.32
N ALA A 461 -5.80 20.06 -23.20
CA ALA A 461 -5.82 19.13 -24.32
C ALA A 461 -5.70 17.68 -23.85
N VAL A 462 -4.84 17.42 -22.84
CA VAL A 462 -4.71 16.09 -22.23
C VAL A 462 -5.99 15.72 -21.49
N ARG A 463 -6.59 16.66 -20.76
CA ARG A 463 -7.88 16.44 -20.08
C ARG A 463 -8.96 16.06 -21.08
N GLN A 464 -9.09 16.80 -22.16
CA GLN A 464 -10.06 16.54 -23.21
C GLN A 464 -9.84 15.16 -23.85
N GLU A 465 -8.60 14.80 -24.14
CA GLU A 465 -8.28 13.49 -24.73
C GLU A 465 -8.63 12.33 -23.81
N LEU A 466 -8.39 12.47 -22.50
CA LEU A 466 -8.79 11.49 -21.50
C LEU A 466 -10.33 11.35 -21.44
N GLU A 467 -11.07 12.45 -21.43
CA GLU A 467 -12.53 12.46 -21.41
C GLU A 467 -13.11 11.84 -22.70
N GLU A 468 -12.56 12.17 -23.87
CA GLU A 468 -12.95 11.57 -25.15
C GLU A 468 -12.65 10.07 -25.19
N TYR A 469 -11.51 9.63 -24.63
CA TYR A 469 -11.20 8.21 -24.47
C TYR A 469 -12.28 7.50 -23.63
N VAL A 470 -12.63 8.04 -22.45
CA VAL A 470 -13.65 7.47 -21.58
C VAL A 470 -15.00 7.35 -22.27
N VAL A 471 -15.46 8.41 -22.96
CA VAL A 471 -16.75 8.41 -23.69
C VAL A 471 -16.76 7.35 -24.78
N ARG A 472 -15.72 7.29 -25.63
CA ARG A 472 -15.60 6.30 -26.68
C ARG A 472 -15.55 4.89 -26.12
N ARG A 473 -14.73 4.67 -25.09
CA ARG A 473 -14.50 3.35 -24.53
C ARG A 473 -15.73 2.80 -23.81
N ARG A 474 -16.49 3.67 -23.15
CA ARG A 474 -17.78 3.31 -22.54
C ARG A 474 -18.77 2.80 -23.58
N ALA A 475 -18.91 3.49 -24.70
CA ALA A 475 -19.77 3.04 -25.81
C ALA A 475 -19.31 1.68 -26.41
N GLU A 476 -17.99 1.40 -26.46
CA GLU A 476 -17.46 0.11 -26.91
C GLU A 476 -17.73 -1.02 -25.90
N LEU A 477 -17.84 -0.71 -24.61
CA LEU A 477 -18.18 -1.66 -23.54
C LEU A 477 -19.68 -1.90 -23.40
N GLY A 478 -20.52 -1.14 -24.12
CA GLY A 478 -21.98 -1.33 -24.17
C GLY A 478 -22.78 -0.52 -23.14
N ASP A 479 -22.17 0.54 -22.62
CA ASP A 479 -22.80 1.49 -21.69
C ASP A 479 -23.33 2.74 -22.41
#